data_f392afd4eecfc58917c6da7f77101b77
#
_entry.id   f392afd4eecfc58917c6da7f77101b77
#
_cell.length_a   1.000
_cell.length_b   1.000
_cell.length_c   1.000
_cell.angle_alpha   90.00
_cell.angle_beta   90.00
_cell.angle_gamma   90.00
#
_symmetry.space_group_name_H-M   'P 1'
#
loop_
_entity.id
_entity.type
_entity.pdbx_description
1 polymer ?
#
loop_
_entity_poly.entity_id
_entity_poly.type
_entity_poly.pdbx_seq_one_letter_code
_entity_poly.pdbx_strand_id
1 'polypeptide(L)'
;MRRIAFALIVSSCLTGAAAAQLVPPLNSKPQAYAKPIRVPAARDIPFPGTVQLTVDATDVTRGIFRIRQRVPVTAAGDLVLLYPKWVPGGHSPRGDIKNVTGVRFTADGRPLKWMRDPLDMFAFHVTVPPGVTAVDAEFQYVSSTAENQGRTVMTPEMSSIQWLSLSLYPAGYYVRQIPVQPSVIVPTGWKVATALRPATQAGGRIDFPVTSYEILVDSPLIAGPHYRQIPLSDRVFLDVIGDNPAELAATPEQIAAHKRLVEQALKTFGA
;
A
#
# COMPACT_ATOMS: atom_id res chain seq x y z
N MET A 1 -100.05 42.33 -2.06
CA MET A 1 -99.63 41.02 -2.47
C MET A 1 -98.17 41.07 -2.83
N ARG A 2 -97.29 40.62 -1.91
CA ARG A 2 -95.85 40.65 -2.07
C ARG A 2 -95.38 39.21 -2.43
N ARG A 3 -94.76 39.07 -3.60
CA ARG A 3 -94.08 37.79 -4.01
C ARG A 3 -92.71 37.79 -3.55
N ILE A 4 -92.36 36.82 -2.71
CA ILE A 4 -90.96 36.54 -2.20
C ILE A 4 -90.33 35.56 -3.21
N ALA A 5 -89.28 36.00 -3.86
CA ALA A 5 -88.47 35.11 -4.65
C ALA A 5 -87.41 34.47 -3.85
N PHE A 6 -87.39 33.13 -3.83
CA PHE A 6 -86.29 32.32 -3.22
C PHE A 6 -85.16 32.17 -4.26
N ALA A 7 -83.99 32.63 -3.89
CA ALA A 7 -82.78 32.40 -4.68
C ALA A 7 -82.10 31.17 -4.15
N LEU A 8 -81.98 30.12 -4.97
CA LEU A 8 -81.20 28.97 -4.66
C LEU A 8 -79.71 29.25 -4.94
N ILE A 9 -78.88 29.23 -3.90
CA ILE A 9 -77.43 29.29 -4.06
C ILE A 9 -76.94 27.84 -4.20
N VAL A 10 -76.50 27.49 -5.44
CA VAL A 10 -75.81 26.23 -5.69
C VAL A 10 -74.34 26.41 -5.35
N SER A 11 -73.94 25.85 -4.20
CA SER A 11 -72.51 25.81 -3.81
C SER A 11 -71.80 24.71 -4.54
N SER A 12 -70.98 25.07 -5.52
CA SER A 12 -70.11 24.12 -6.26
C SER A 12 -68.93 23.76 -5.38
N CYS A 13 -68.93 22.59 -4.75
CA CYS A 13 -67.74 22.00 -4.12
C CYS A 13 -66.80 21.54 -5.26
N LEU A 14 -65.77 22.34 -5.53
CA LEU A 14 -64.61 21.89 -6.29
C LEU A 14 -63.78 20.94 -5.41
N THR A 15 -64.01 19.66 -5.52
CA THR A 15 -63.10 18.64 -5.02
C THR A 15 -61.83 18.63 -5.86
N GLY A 16 -60.81 19.34 -5.40
CA GLY A 16 -59.49 19.25 -5.96
C GLY A 16 -58.97 17.84 -5.76
N ALA A 17 -58.92 17.03 -6.78
CA ALA A 17 -58.20 15.78 -6.77
C ALA A 17 -56.69 16.10 -6.59
N ALA A 18 -56.20 15.95 -5.35
CA ALA A 18 -54.79 15.95 -5.13
C ALA A 18 -54.20 14.76 -5.92
N ALA A 19 -53.51 15.08 -7.02
CA ALA A 19 -52.72 14.10 -7.72
C ALA A 19 -51.66 13.61 -6.73
N ALA A 20 -51.88 12.43 -6.15
CA ALA A 20 -50.85 11.74 -5.40
C ALA A 20 -49.66 11.60 -6.36
N GLN A 21 -48.59 12.35 -6.12
CA GLN A 21 -47.33 12.11 -6.80
C GLN A 21 -46.95 10.68 -6.44
N LEU A 22 -47.10 9.78 -7.42
CA LEU A 22 -46.57 8.44 -7.36
C LEU A 22 -45.06 8.56 -7.15
N VAL A 23 -44.61 8.44 -5.92
CA VAL A 23 -43.20 8.22 -5.61
C VAL A 23 -42.81 7.00 -6.43
N PRO A 24 -41.93 7.13 -7.40
CA PRO A 24 -41.51 5.96 -8.17
C PRO A 24 -41.05 4.88 -7.21
N PRO A 25 -41.45 3.62 -7.41
CA PRO A 25 -41.02 2.55 -6.51
C PRO A 25 -39.50 2.61 -6.43
N LEU A 26 -38.99 2.64 -5.19
CA LEU A 26 -37.58 2.53 -4.92
C LEU A 26 -37.09 1.28 -5.65
N ASN A 27 -36.49 1.47 -6.82
CA ASN A 27 -35.96 0.37 -7.61
C ASN A 27 -34.69 -0.10 -6.92
N SER A 28 -34.85 -1.06 -6.02
CA SER A 28 -33.78 -1.68 -5.26
C SER A 28 -32.86 -2.59 -6.09
N LYS A 29 -33.12 -2.70 -7.39
CA LYS A 29 -32.23 -3.48 -8.28
C LYS A 29 -30.93 -2.73 -8.44
N PRO A 30 -29.78 -3.33 -8.04
CA PRO A 30 -28.47 -2.73 -8.29
C PRO A 30 -28.31 -2.44 -9.79
N GLN A 31 -28.02 -1.23 -10.13
CA GLN A 31 -27.63 -0.88 -11.49
C GLN A 31 -26.13 -0.71 -11.56
N ALA A 32 -25.50 -1.34 -12.55
CA ALA A 32 -24.08 -1.14 -12.80
C ALA A 32 -23.86 0.34 -13.16
N TYR A 33 -23.05 1.01 -12.34
CA TYR A 33 -22.65 2.37 -12.63
C TYR A 33 -21.52 2.36 -13.66
N ALA A 34 -21.82 2.68 -14.88
CA ALA A 34 -20.84 2.76 -15.98
C ALA A 34 -19.97 4.02 -15.82
N LYS A 35 -19.00 3.99 -14.91
CA LYS A 35 -17.92 4.98 -14.90
C LYS A 35 -16.81 4.56 -15.84
N PRO A 36 -16.20 5.46 -16.58
CA PRO A 36 -15.02 5.14 -17.36
C PRO A 36 -13.91 4.64 -16.41
N ILE A 37 -13.30 3.52 -16.76
CA ILE A 37 -12.13 2.99 -16.04
C ILE A 37 -11.00 4.00 -16.25
N ARG A 38 -10.56 4.65 -15.17
CA ARG A 38 -9.47 5.62 -15.18
C ARG A 38 -8.11 5.02 -14.86
N VAL A 39 -8.09 3.83 -14.27
CA VAL A 39 -6.86 3.12 -13.94
C VAL A 39 -6.38 2.35 -15.17
N PRO A 40 -5.21 2.64 -15.73
CA PRO A 40 -4.66 1.91 -16.86
C PRO A 40 -4.52 0.42 -16.57
N ALA A 41 -4.95 -0.42 -17.50
CA ALA A 41 -4.76 -1.86 -17.40
C ALA A 41 -3.26 -2.22 -17.47
N ALA A 42 -2.82 -3.17 -16.65
CA ALA A 42 -1.44 -3.62 -16.64
C ALA A 42 -1.05 -4.31 -17.95
N ARG A 43 0.15 -4.00 -18.46
CA ARG A 43 0.74 -4.56 -19.67
C ARG A 43 2.12 -5.12 -19.38
N ASP A 44 2.52 -6.11 -20.12
CA ASP A 44 3.85 -6.73 -20.00
C ASP A 44 4.89 -5.98 -20.84
N ILE A 45 5.14 -4.74 -20.47
CA ILE A 45 6.14 -3.86 -21.09
C ILE A 45 7.02 -3.24 -20.01
N PRO A 46 8.31 -3.00 -20.28
CA PRO A 46 9.20 -2.36 -19.32
C PRO A 46 8.70 -0.98 -18.89
N PHE A 47 8.74 -0.71 -17.60
CA PHE A 47 8.53 0.64 -17.08
C PHE A 47 9.74 1.52 -17.43
N PRO A 48 9.53 2.73 -17.96
CA PRO A 48 10.64 3.57 -18.43
C PRO A 48 11.35 4.29 -17.29
N GLY A 49 12.31 3.61 -16.67
CA GLY A 49 13.14 4.15 -15.59
C GLY A 49 13.11 3.29 -14.33
N THR A 50 13.73 3.80 -13.26
CA THR A 50 13.84 3.11 -11.97
C THR A 50 13.20 3.94 -10.89
N VAL A 51 12.23 3.37 -10.18
CA VAL A 51 11.62 3.99 -9.00
C VAL A 51 12.64 3.99 -7.86
N GLN A 52 12.90 5.15 -7.26
CA GLN A 52 13.68 5.25 -6.03
C GLN A 52 12.72 5.18 -4.84
N LEU A 53 12.99 4.30 -3.87
CA LEU A 53 12.16 4.14 -2.67
C LEU A 53 13.04 4.22 -1.43
N THR A 54 12.71 5.11 -0.52
CA THR A 54 13.34 5.18 0.80
C THR A 54 12.28 5.06 1.89
N VAL A 55 12.47 4.10 2.78
CA VAL A 55 11.66 3.90 3.99
C VAL A 55 12.49 4.28 5.20
N ASP A 56 12.09 5.31 5.92
CA ASP A 56 12.68 5.70 7.19
C ASP A 56 11.85 5.09 8.33
N ALA A 57 12.45 4.14 9.04
CA ALA A 57 11.89 3.40 10.16
C ALA A 57 12.56 3.80 11.50
N THR A 58 13.05 5.03 11.62
CA THR A 58 13.76 5.48 12.84
C THR A 58 12.84 6.02 13.93
N ASP A 59 11.60 6.38 13.61
CA ASP A 59 10.64 6.96 14.57
C ASP A 59 9.90 5.87 15.36
N VAL A 60 10.67 5.01 16.03
CA VAL A 60 10.16 3.84 16.75
C VAL A 60 9.26 4.19 17.92
N THR A 61 9.50 5.35 18.55
CA THR A 61 8.71 5.79 19.71
C THR A 61 7.30 6.22 19.34
N ARG A 62 7.08 6.69 18.11
CA ARG A 62 5.75 7.07 17.61
C ARG A 62 5.14 6.01 16.72
N GLY A 63 5.90 4.97 16.33
CA GLY A 63 5.45 3.94 15.41
C GLY A 63 5.13 4.49 14.01
N ILE A 64 5.95 5.40 13.50
CA ILE A 64 5.72 6.07 12.21
C ILE A 64 6.83 5.74 11.23
N PHE A 65 6.47 5.06 10.14
CA PHE A 65 7.31 4.96 8.96
C PHE A 65 7.14 6.19 8.08
N ARG A 66 8.24 6.78 7.59
CA ARG A 66 8.21 7.86 6.61
C ARG A 66 8.72 7.34 5.27
N ILE A 67 7.92 7.54 4.24
CA ILE A 67 8.20 7.04 2.92
C ILE A 67 8.48 8.21 1.99
N ARG A 68 9.57 8.09 1.21
CA ARG A 68 9.88 8.95 0.09
C ARG A 68 10.10 8.10 -1.14
N GLN A 69 9.45 8.48 -2.21
CA GLN A 69 9.49 7.72 -3.44
C GLN A 69 9.59 8.68 -4.62
N ARG A 70 10.58 8.45 -5.51
CA ARG A 70 10.72 9.21 -6.75
C ARG A 70 10.37 8.31 -7.91
N VAL A 71 9.36 8.72 -8.67
CA VAL A 71 8.79 7.95 -9.78
C VAL A 71 9.11 8.67 -11.08
N PRO A 72 9.91 8.09 -11.98
CA PRO A 72 10.14 8.64 -13.31
C PRO A 72 8.85 8.77 -14.10
N VAL A 73 8.72 9.84 -14.87
CA VAL A 73 7.60 10.08 -15.78
C VAL A 73 8.09 10.50 -17.15
N THR A 74 7.43 10.04 -18.21
CA THR A 74 7.83 10.29 -19.61
C THR A 74 6.90 11.24 -20.35
N ALA A 75 5.75 11.56 -19.76
CA ALA A 75 4.77 12.43 -20.37
C ALA A 75 4.01 13.24 -19.31
N ALA A 76 3.54 14.42 -19.72
CA ALA A 76 2.58 15.19 -18.96
C ALA A 76 1.19 14.51 -19.00
N GLY A 77 0.35 14.81 -18.01
CA GLY A 77 -1.01 14.30 -17.94
C GLY A 77 -1.31 13.58 -16.62
N ASP A 78 -2.17 12.59 -16.67
CA ASP A 78 -2.59 11.83 -15.49
C ASP A 78 -1.64 10.65 -15.22
N LEU A 79 -0.84 10.76 -14.17
CA LEU A 79 -0.07 9.65 -13.61
C LEU A 79 -0.93 8.96 -12.57
N VAL A 80 -1.20 7.68 -12.77
CA VAL A 80 -1.91 6.87 -11.78
C VAL A 80 -0.91 6.04 -10.99
N LEU A 81 -0.86 6.27 -9.68
CA LEU A 81 -0.07 5.47 -8.74
C LEU A 81 -1.01 4.59 -7.92
N LEU A 82 -0.65 3.33 -7.77
CA LEU A 82 -1.43 2.33 -7.05
C LEU A 82 -0.78 1.98 -5.72
N TYR A 83 -1.60 1.92 -4.68
CA TYR A 83 -1.22 1.26 -3.43
C TYR A 83 -1.58 -0.23 -3.54
N PRO A 84 -0.71 -1.15 -3.17
CA PRO A 84 -0.97 -2.58 -3.26
C PRO A 84 -2.20 -2.98 -2.44
N LYS A 85 -3.22 -3.52 -3.09
CA LYS A 85 -4.45 -4.00 -2.44
C LYS A 85 -4.56 -5.52 -2.37
N TRP A 86 -3.97 -6.22 -3.32
CA TRP A 86 -3.86 -7.67 -3.32
C TRP A 86 -2.48 -8.07 -2.79
N VAL A 87 -2.47 -8.84 -1.74
CA VAL A 87 -1.24 -9.33 -1.12
C VAL A 87 -1.14 -10.84 -1.30
N PRO A 88 0.06 -11.43 -1.42
CA PRO A 88 0.23 -12.87 -1.50
C PRO A 88 -0.48 -13.60 -0.36
N GLY A 89 -1.26 -14.64 -0.70
CA GLY A 89 -2.09 -15.39 0.26
C GLY A 89 -3.38 -14.68 0.69
N GLY A 90 -3.66 -13.48 0.18
CA GLY A 90 -4.91 -12.76 0.41
C GLY A 90 -6.00 -13.16 -0.58
N HIS A 91 -7.22 -13.40 -0.10
CA HIS A 91 -8.38 -13.77 -0.92
C HIS A 91 -9.31 -12.57 -1.18
N SER A 92 -8.89 -11.36 -0.83
CA SER A 92 -9.61 -10.11 -1.03
C SER A 92 -8.64 -8.93 -1.06
N PRO A 93 -9.05 -7.75 -1.55
CA PRO A 93 -8.23 -6.53 -1.47
C PRO A 93 -8.10 -6.10 -0.01
N ARG A 94 -6.94 -6.38 0.60
CA ARG A 94 -6.65 -6.16 2.03
C ARG A 94 -5.52 -5.17 2.29
N GLY A 95 -5.07 -4.42 1.29
CA GLY A 95 -4.03 -3.42 1.51
C GLY A 95 -4.40 -2.48 2.67
N ASP A 96 -3.47 -2.29 3.62
CA ASP A 96 -3.69 -1.49 4.83
C ASP A 96 -3.66 0.02 4.56
N ILE A 97 -4.33 0.46 3.50
CA ILE A 97 -4.37 1.87 3.08
C ILE A 97 -4.92 2.81 4.16
N LYS A 98 -5.68 2.28 5.11
CA LYS A 98 -6.18 3.02 6.27
C LYS A 98 -5.06 3.60 7.15
N ASN A 99 -3.88 2.97 7.13
CA ASN A 99 -2.71 3.39 7.91
C ASN A 99 -1.85 4.42 7.16
N VAL A 100 -2.16 4.69 5.88
CA VAL A 100 -1.45 5.66 5.03
C VAL A 100 -1.99 7.06 5.31
N THR A 101 -1.10 7.99 5.64
CA THR A 101 -1.45 9.38 5.96
C THR A 101 -0.43 10.36 5.38
N GLY A 102 -0.77 11.65 5.38
CA GLY A 102 0.14 12.72 4.98
C GLY A 102 0.61 12.66 3.53
N VAL A 103 -0.17 12.06 2.63
CA VAL A 103 0.21 11.88 1.21
C VAL A 103 0.40 13.24 0.53
N ARG A 104 1.55 13.41 -0.10
CA ARG A 104 1.91 14.58 -0.89
C ARG A 104 2.63 14.14 -2.15
N PHE A 105 2.34 14.83 -3.25
CA PHE A 105 3.06 14.67 -4.51
C PHE A 105 3.64 16.01 -4.91
N THR A 106 4.92 16.00 -5.29
CA THR A 106 5.63 17.20 -5.75
C THR A 106 6.43 16.89 -7.01
N ALA A 107 6.74 17.93 -7.78
CA ALA A 107 7.76 17.89 -8.82
C ALA A 107 8.61 19.16 -8.72
N ASP A 108 9.93 19.00 -8.72
CA ASP A 108 10.89 20.09 -8.54
C ASP A 108 10.56 20.97 -7.32
N GLY A 109 10.12 20.33 -6.22
CA GLY A 109 9.73 20.99 -4.97
C GLY A 109 8.36 21.68 -5.00
N ARG A 110 7.63 21.67 -6.12
CA ARG A 110 6.30 22.29 -6.25
C ARG A 110 5.19 21.26 -6.05
N PRO A 111 4.16 21.56 -5.25
CA PRO A 111 3.02 20.66 -5.05
C PRO A 111 2.27 20.39 -6.36
N LEU A 112 1.92 19.12 -6.56
CA LEU A 112 1.08 18.67 -7.68
C LEU A 112 -0.37 18.50 -7.22
N LYS A 113 -1.30 18.73 -8.13
CA LYS A 113 -2.70 18.38 -7.90
C LYS A 113 -2.85 16.87 -7.97
N TRP A 114 -3.60 16.30 -7.03
CA TRP A 114 -3.89 14.89 -7.00
C TRP A 114 -5.26 14.59 -6.38
N MET A 115 -5.81 13.45 -6.69
CA MET A 115 -7.03 12.94 -6.08
C MET A 115 -7.00 11.42 -5.97
N ARG A 116 -7.75 10.87 -5.03
CA ARG A 116 -8.03 9.43 -5.04
C ARG A 116 -9.07 9.10 -6.10
N ASP A 117 -8.95 7.94 -6.73
CA ASP A 117 -9.99 7.47 -7.63
C ASP A 117 -11.30 7.25 -6.84
N PRO A 118 -12.43 7.75 -7.34
CA PRO A 118 -13.69 7.67 -6.62
C PRO A 118 -14.29 6.25 -6.56
N LEU A 119 -13.78 5.30 -7.36
CA LEU A 119 -14.21 3.91 -7.39
C LEU A 119 -13.16 2.94 -6.85
N ASP A 120 -11.88 3.30 -6.97
CA ASP A 120 -10.76 2.51 -6.44
C ASP A 120 -9.95 3.35 -5.45
N MET A 121 -10.26 3.23 -4.17
CA MET A 121 -9.58 3.99 -3.10
C MET A 121 -8.06 3.75 -3.03
N PHE A 122 -7.56 2.71 -3.72
CA PHE A 122 -6.13 2.37 -3.79
C PHE A 122 -5.40 3.09 -4.91
N ALA A 123 -6.10 3.80 -5.79
CA ALA A 123 -5.53 4.54 -6.90
C ALA A 123 -5.43 6.05 -6.61
N PHE A 124 -4.27 6.63 -6.92
CA PHE A 124 -3.98 8.06 -6.79
C PHE A 124 -3.72 8.63 -8.18
N HIS A 125 -4.55 9.57 -8.61
CA HIS A 125 -4.38 10.34 -9.85
C HIS A 125 -3.57 11.59 -9.56
N VAL A 126 -2.43 11.73 -10.21
CA VAL A 126 -1.52 12.88 -10.04
C VAL A 126 -1.40 13.61 -11.35
N THR A 127 -1.75 14.90 -11.37
CA THR A 127 -1.64 15.73 -12.58
C THR A 127 -0.18 16.15 -12.77
N VAL A 128 0.48 15.60 -13.78
CA VAL A 128 1.88 15.91 -14.14
C VAL A 128 1.93 17.04 -15.15
N PRO A 129 2.55 18.19 -14.84
CA PRO A 129 2.74 19.29 -15.79
C PRO A 129 3.71 18.92 -16.93
N PRO A 130 3.65 19.64 -18.06
CA PRO A 130 4.66 19.53 -19.11
C PRO A 130 6.07 19.82 -18.59
N GLY A 131 7.08 19.06 -19.09
CA GLY A 131 8.49 19.23 -18.74
C GLY A 131 8.92 18.54 -17.46
N VAL A 132 8.01 18.01 -16.66
CA VAL A 132 8.33 17.22 -15.47
C VAL A 132 8.82 15.83 -15.90
N THR A 133 9.95 15.39 -15.36
CA THR A 133 10.56 14.08 -15.63
C THR A 133 10.47 13.09 -14.49
N ALA A 134 10.09 13.54 -13.29
CA ALA A 134 9.85 12.69 -12.13
C ALA A 134 8.84 13.33 -11.17
N VAL A 135 8.09 12.49 -10.48
CA VAL A 135 7.19 12.85 -9.39
C VAL A 135 7.76 12.30 -8.09
N ASP A 136 7.88 13.17 -7.10
CA ASP A 136 8.24 12.79 -5.74
C ASP A 136 6.95 12.58 -4.92
N ALA A 137 6.77 11.37 -4.39
CA ALA A 137 5.69 10.98 -3.49
C ALA A 137 6.23 10.88 -2.07
N GLU A 138 5.59 11.56 -1.13
CA GLU A 138 5.88 11.45 0.30
C GLU A 138 4.61 11.05 1.04
N PHE A 139 4.73 10.13 1.98
CA PHE A 139 3.64 9.76 2.87
C PHE A 139 4.18 9.10 4.13
N GLN A 140 3.29 8.88 5.07
CA GLN A 140 3.56 8.17 6.31
C GLN A 140 2.66 6.95 6.41
N TYR A 141 3.17 5.94 7.09
CA TYR A 141 2.41 4.77 7.50
C TYR A 141 2.48 4.65 9.02
N VAL A 142 1.31 4.58 9.64
CA VAL A 142 1.20 4.40 11.08
C VAL A 142 1.23 2.92 11.40
N SER A 143 2.20 2.51 12.23
CA SER A 143 2.33 1.14 12.71
C SER A 143 1.04 0.67 13.39
N SER A 144 0.70 -0.57 13.18
CA SER A 144 -0.38 -1.21 13.90
C SER A 144 -0.04 -1.33 15.40
N THR A 145 -1.02 -1.05 16.25
CA THR A 145 -0.86 -1.07 17.71
C THR A 145 -1.56 -2.27 18.37
N ALA A 146 -2.37 -3.01 17.62
CA ALA A 146 -3.07 -4.18 18.11
C ALA A 146 -2.64 -5.43 17.34
N GLU A 147 -2.70 -6.55 18.02
CA GLU A 147 -2.57 -7.87 17.41
C GLU A 147 -3.55 -8.03 16.25
N ASN A 148 -3.18 -8.71 15.21
CA ASN A 148 -3.98 -8.96 13.99
C ASN A 148 -4.23 -7.76 13.06
N GLN A 149 -3.55 -6.64 13.24
CA GLN A 149 -3.70 -5.45 12.37
C GLN A 149 -2.66 -5.36 11.24
N GLY A 150 -2.09 -6.47 10.83
CA GLY A 150 -1.13 -6.52 9.72
C GLY A 150 0.29 -6.87 10.15
N ARG A 151 1.20 -6.88 9.17
CA ARG A 151 2.60 -7.32 9.36
C ARG A 151 3.59 -6.16 9.32
N THR A 152 3.15 -4.94 9.04
CA THR A 152 4.00 -3.74 9.08
C THR A 152 3.88 -3.13 10.45
N VAL A 153 4.83 -3.46 11.31
CA VAL A 153 4.81 -3.16 12.74
C VAL A 153 6.12 -2.53 13.17
N MET A 154 6.05 -1.64 14.11
CA MET A 154 7.21 -0.99 14.71
C MET A 154 7.02 -0.89 16.22
N THR A 155 8.00 -1.33 16.96
CA THR A 155 8.15 -1.18 18.41
C THR A 155 9.50 -0.55 18.72
N PRO A 156 9.79 -0.12 19.95
CA PRO A 156 11.13 0.34 20.32
C PRO A 156 12.24 -0.70 20.12
N GLU A 157 11.88 -2.00 20.06
CA GLU A 157 12.83 -3.11 20.02
C GLU A 157 12.87 -3.81 18.65
N MET A 158 11.85 -3.62 17.80
CA MET A 158 11.77 -4.33 16.52
C MET A 158 10.95 -3.58 15.50
N SER A 159 11.31 -3.72 14.22
CA SER A 159 10.45 -3.30 13.10
C SER A 159 10.31 -4.44 12.10
N SER A 160 9.07 -4.70 11.69
CA SER A 160 8.74 -5.56 10.56
C SER A 160 8.25 -4.69 9.40
N ILE A 161 8.99 -4.73 8.30
CA ILE A 161 8.80 -3.87 7.12
C ILE A 161 8.31 -4.72 5.96
N GLN A 162 7.04 -4.50 5.58
CA GLN A 162 6.47 -5.07 4.37
C GLN A 162 6.45 -4.00 3.29
N TRP A 163 7.30 -4.10 2.29
CA TRP A 163 7.44 -3.10 1.23
C TRP A 163 6.12 -2.75 0.54
N LEU A 164 5.23 -3.74 0.42
CA LEU A 164 3.90 -3.55 -0.17
C LEU A 164 3.03 -2.54 0.60
N SER A 165 3.20 -2.42 1.92
CA SER A 165 2.49 -1.45 2.75
C SER A 165 3.13 -0.06 2.73
N LEU A 166 4.38 0.04 2.26
CA LEU A 166 5.23 1.23 2.35
C LEU A 166 5.64 1.78 0.99
N SER A 167 4.88 1.44 -0.06
CA SER A 167 5.20 1.90 -1.42
C SER A 167 3.97 2.07 -2.29
N LEU A 168 4.14 2.88 -3.33
CA LEU A 168 3.22 3.03 -4.46
C LEU A 168 3.90 2.50 -5.72
N TYR A 169 3.11 2.05 -6.70
CA TYR A 169 3.65 1.65 -8.00
C TYR A 169 2.84 2.23 -9.17
N PRO A 170 3.47 2.53 -10.31
CA PRO A 170 2.78 3.10 -11.46
C PRO A 170 1.82 2.09 -12.09
N ALA A 171 0.58 2.52 -12.35
CA ALA A 171 -0.41 1.74 -13.08
C ALA A 171 0.01 1.57 -14.54
N GLY A 172 -0.54 0.54 -15.19
CA GLY A 172 -0.30 0.25 -16.61
C GLY A 172 0.84 -0.73 -16.88
N TYR A 173 1.51 -1.23 -15.85
CA TYR A 173 2.63 -2.18 -15.94
C TYR A 173 2.42 -3.38 -15.03
N TYR A 174 2.89 -4.56 -15.44
CA TYR A 174 3.06 -5.66 -14.50
C TYR A 174 4.21 -5.35 -13.53
N VAL A 175 4.05 -5.70 -12.26
CA VAL A 175 5.00 -5.37 -11.19
C VAL A 175 6.41 -5.93 -11.44
N ARG A 176 6.55 -7.04 -12.15
CA ARG A 176 7.84 -7.59 -12.58
C ARG A 176 8.59 -6.70 -13.58
N GLN A 177 7.88 -5.78 -14.26
CA GLN A 177 8.43 -4.86 -15.25
C GLN A 177 8.78 -3.49 -14.67
N ILE A 178 8.62 -3.29 -13.36
CA ILE A 178 8.89 -2.03 -12.69
C ILE A 178 10.20 -2.16 -11.89
N PRO A 179 11.32 -1.58 -12.38
CA PRO A 179 12.55 -1.54 -11.62
C PRO A 179 12.42 -0.60 -10.43
N VAL A 180 12.88 -1.06 -9.26
CA VAL A 180 12.91 -0.27 -8.02
C VAL A 180 14.28 -0.38 -7.38
N GLN A 181 14.81 0.75 -6.90
CA GLN A 181 15.99 0.81 -6.03
C GLN A 181 15.54 1.14 -4.62
N PRO A 182 15.46 0.16 -3.73
CA PRO A 182 15.01 0.37 -2.37
C PRO A 182 16.15 0.79 -1.44
N SER A 183 15.80 1.57 -0.42
CA SER A 183 16.65 1.91 0.71
C SER A 183 15.82 1.86 1.98
N VAL A 184 16.43 1.49 3.08
CA VAL A 184 15.82 1.57 4.41
C VAL A 184 16.74 2.31 5.38
N ILE A 185 16.16 3.08 6.29
CA ILE A 185 16.88 3.72 7.38
C ILE A 185 16.29 3.17 8.68
N VAL A 186 17.12 2.54 9.48
CA VAL A 186 16.75 2.01 10.80
C VAL A 186 17.54 2.72 11.90
N PRO A 187 17.16 2.63 13.17
CA PRO A 187 17.96 3.19 14.27
C PRO A 187 19.40 2.71 14.22
N THR A 188 20.33 3.59 14.58
CA THR A 188 21.76 3.26 14.59
C THR A 188 22.05 2.07 15.51
N GLY A 189 22.84 1.13 15.01
CA GLY A 189 23.18 -0.10 15.73
C GLY A 189 22.22 -1.28 15.48
N TRP A 190 21.04 -1.03 14.92
CA TRP A 190 20.12 -2.12 14.58
C TRP A 190 20.68 -2.97 13.44
N LYS A 191 20.36 -4.25 13.52
CA LYS A 191 20.64 -5.23 12.46
C LYS A 191 19.40 -5.44 11.62
N VAL A 192 19.62 -5.88 10.39
CA VAL A 192 18.55 -6.08 9.39
C VAL A 192 18.65 -7.50 8.86
N ALA A 193 17.50 -8.17 8.78
CA ALA A 193 17.32 -9.48 8.17
C ALA A 193 16.35 -9.36 6.99
N THR A 194 16.76 -9.81 5.82
CA THR A 194 15.96 -9.79 4.58
C THR A 194 16.57 -10.73 3.55
N ALA A 195 15.77 -11.18 2.58
CA ALA A 195 16.27 -11.93 1.43
C ALA A 195 17.06 -11.07 0.43
N LEU A 196 16.87 -9.73 0.46
CA LEU A 196 17.65 -8.81 -0.36
C LEU A 196 19.10 -8.71 0.14
N ARG A 197 20.06 -8.70 -0.78
CA ARG A 197 21.46 -8.48 -0.44
C ARG A 197 21.76 -6.99 -0.44
N PRO A 198 22.26 -6.42 0.69
CA PRO A 198 22.65 -5.00 0.73
C PRO A 198 23.78 -4.69 -0.25
N ALA A 199 23.68 -3.54 -0.94
CA ALA A 199 24.78 -2.99 -1.74
C ALA A 199 25.73 -2.19 -0.85
N THR A 200 25.15 -1.34 0.03
CA THR A 200 25.91 -0.51 0.98
C THR A 200 25.16 -0.44 2.31
N GLN A 201 25.92 -0.22 3.39
CA GLN A 201 25.37 -0.01 4.73
C GLN A 201 26.24 0.98 5.50
N ALA A 202 25.64 2.08 5.95
CA ALA A 202 26.32 3.10 6.74
C ALA A 202 25.33 3.87 7.62
N GLY A 203 25.66 4.06 8.90
CA GLY A 203 24.90 4.93 9.82
C GLY A 203 23.42 4.60 9.98
N GLY A 204 23.05 3.32 9.90
CA GLY A 204 21.64 2.87 9.93
C GLY A 204 20.94 2.89 8.57
N ARG A 205 21.53 3.49 7.53
CA ARG A 205 21.03 3.44 6.15
C ARG A 205 21.55 2.20 5.44
N ILE A 206 20.66 1.47 4.81
CA ILE A 206 20.95 0.31 3.97
C ILE A 206 20.36 0.58 2.59
N ASP A 207 21.22 0.56 1.56
CA ASP A 207 20.81 0.67 0.17
C ASP A 207 20.91 -0.71 -0.48
N PHE A 208 19.90 -1.06 -1.27
CA PHE A 208 19.85 -2.33 -2.00
C PHE A 208 20.06 -2.10 -3.49
N PRO A 209 20.54 -3.08 -4.25
CA PRO A 209 20.59 -3.01 -5.71
C PRO A 209 19.19 -2.83 -6.32
N VAL A 210 19.15 -2.37 -7.55
CA VAL A 210 17.89 -2.34 -8.32
C VAL A 210 17.35 -3.77 -8.45
N THR A 211 16.06 -3.92 -8.15
CA THR A 211 15.31 -5.16 -8.30
C THR A 211 13.95 -4.88 -8.95
N SER A 212 13.19 -5.91 -9.31
CA SER A 212 11.80 -5.71 -9.72
C SER A 212 10.90 -5.41 -8.51
N TYR A 213 9.83 -4.66 -8.73
CA TYR A 213 8.85 -4.41 -7.67
C TYR A 213 8.22 -5.72 -7.13
N GLU A 214 8.07 -6.74 -7.98
CA GLU A 214 7.61 -8.07 -7.60
C GLU A 214 8.54 -8.72 -6.56
N ILE A 215 9.85 -8.78 -6.84
CA ILE A 215 10.85 -9.33 -5.91
C ILE A 215 10.92 -8.50 -4.63
N LEU A 216 10.85 -7.17 -4.75
CA LEU A 216 10.87 -6.28 -3.60
C LEU A 216 9.75 -6.59 -2.61
N VAL A 217 8.50 -6.68 -3.08
CA VAL A 217 7.35 -6.92 -2.20
C VAL A 217 7.31 -8.33 -1.61
N ASP A 218 8.01 -9.28 -2.24
CA ASP A 218 8.19 -10.65 -1.75
C ASP A 218 9.43 -10.81 -0.84
N SER A 219 10.15 -9.73 -0.58
CA SER A 219 11.36 -9.72 0.26
C SER A 219 11.16 -8.82 1.49
N PRO A 220 10.33 -9.21 2.45
CA PRO A 220 10.12 -8.43 3.67
C PRO A 220 11.43 -8.27 4.43
N LEU A 221 11.45 -7.27 5.32
CA LEU A 221 12.61 -6.94 6.13
C LEU A 221 12.21 -6.89 7.59
N ILE A 222 13.02 -7.46 8.46
CA ILE A 222 12.90 -7.34 9.91
C ILE A 222 14.16 -6.65 10.42
N ALA A 223 14.01 -5.71 11.36
CA ALA A 223 15.12 -4.99 11.97
C ALA A 223 14.97 -4.89 13.47
N GLY A 224 16.10 -4.92 14.20
CA GLY A 224 16.13 -4.78 15.66
C GLY A 224 17.54 -4.73 16.22
N PRO A 225 17.70 -4.32 17.50
CA PRO A 225 19.01 -4.31 18.20
C PRO A 225 19.44 -5.73 18.62
N HIS A 226 18.49 -6.61 18.88
CA HIS A 226 18.74 -7.98 19.33
C HIS A 226 18.65 -8.92 18.12
N TYR A 227 19.81 -9.37 17.64
CA TYR A 227 19.95 -10.14 16.41
C TYR A 227 20.93 -11.29 16.58
N ARG A 228 20.58 -12.43 15.99
CA ARG A 228 21.46 -13.59 15.86
C ARG A 228 21.29 -14.21 14.49
N GLN A 229 22.40 -14.52 13.82
CA GLN A 229 22.40 -15.32 12.59
C GLN A 229 22.90 -16.73 12.89
N ILE A 230 22.18 -17.73 12.40
CA ILE A 230 22.50 -19.16 12.57
C ILE A 230 22.71 -19.77 11.18
N PRO A 231 23.90 -20.30 10.86
CA PRO A 231 24.10 -20.97 9.57
C PRO A 231 23.37 -22.31 9.54
N LEU A 232 22.57 -22.50 8.50
CA LEU A 232 21.86 -23.75 8.22
C LEU A 232 22.57 -24.60 7.16
N SER A 233 23.21 -23.93 6.17
CA SER A 233 24.12 -24.50 5.17
C SER A 233 25.13 -23.44 4.74
N ASP A 234 25.96 -23.74 3.74
CA ASP A 234 26.93 -22.78 3.21
C ASP A 234 26.31 -21.54 2.58
N ARG A 235 25.02 -21.61 2.21
CA ARG A 235 24.29 -20.55 1.50
C ARG A 235 23.00 -20.09 2.18
N VAL A 236 22.54 -20.81 3.20
CA VAL A 236 21.28 -20.53 3.90
C VAL A 236 21.54 -20.21 5.35
N PHE A 237 21.02 -19.10 5.79
CA PHE A 237 21.12 -18.62 7.15
C PHE A 237 19.73 -18.42 7.74
N LEU A 238 19.58 -18.66 9.04
CA LEU A 238 18.42 -18.29 9.81
C LEU A 238 18.76 -17.01 10.58
N ASP A 239 18.08 -15.92 10.24
CA ASP A 239 18.17 -14.68 10.98
C ASP A 239 17.08 -14.66 12.06
N VAL A 240 17.49 -14.38 13.31
CA VAL A 240 16.60 -14.31 14.46
C VAL A 240 16.68 -12.90 15.03
N ILE A 241 15.53 -12.26 15.20
CA ILE A 241 15.38 -10.98 15.88
C ILE A 241 14.32 -11.18 16.97
N GLY A 242 14.56 -10.64 18.16
CA GLY A 242 13.66 -10.74 19.31
C GLY A 242 13.57 -9.42 20.07
N ASP A 243 12.59 -9.30 20.93
CA ASP A 243 12.39 -8.09 21.76
C ASP A 243 13.47 -7.99 22.86
N ASN A 244 14.14 -9.08 23.18
CA ASN A 244 15.25 -9.10 24.15
C ASN A 244 16.28 -10.20 23.80
N PRO A 245 17.52 -10.14 24.35
CA PRO A 245 18.57 -11.11 24.04
C PRO A 245 18.24 -12.56 24.38
N ALA A 246 17.39 -12.83 25.37
CA ALA A 246 17.04 -14.19 25.76
C ALA A 246 16.21 -14.92 24.69
N GLU A 247 15.45 -14.18 23.90
CA GLU A 247 14.62 -14.71 22.80
C GLU A 247 15.43 -15.12 21.57
N LEU A 248 16.72 -14.77 21.53
CA LEU A 248 17.62 -15.21 20.46
C LEU A 248 18.14 -16.63 20.68
N ALA A 249 17.83 -17.25 21.82
CA ALA A 249 18.24 -18.61 22.11
C ALA A 249 17.52 -19.61 21.20
N ALA A 250 18.29 -20.56 20.67
CA ALA A 250 17.74 -21.68 19.91
C ALA A 250 18.41 -22.97 20.38
N THR A 251 17.61 -24.01 20.64
CA THR A 251 18.14 -25.29 21.05
C THR A 251 18.80 -26.03 19.88
N PRO A 252 19.70 -27.00 20.14
CA PRO A 252 20.27 -27.82 19.07
C PRO A 252 19.21 -28.53 18.23
N GLU A 253 18.10 -28.96 18.84
CA GLU A 253 16.99 -29.65 18.18
C GLU A 253 16.25 -28.70 17.22
N GLN A 254 16.00 -27.44 17.62
CA GLN A 254 15.39 -26.42 16.76
C GLN A 254 16.30 -26.13 15.56
N ILE A 255 17.59 -25.93 15.78
CA ILE A 255 18.55 -25.69 14.68
C ILE A 255 18.60 -26.90 13.75
N ALA A 256 18.61 -28.13 14.26
CA ALA A 256 18.61 -29.34 13.48
C ALA A 256 17.31 -29.48 12.64
N ALA A 257 16.16 -29.07 13.19
CA ALA A 257 14.91 -29.06 12.46
C ALA A 257 14.96 -28.11 11.24
N HIS A 258 15.48 -26.91 11.42
CA HIS A 258 15.66 -25.95 10.30
C HIS A 258 16.66 -26.46 9.25
N LYS A 259 17.76 -27.10 9.68
CA LYS A 259 18.70 -27.72 8.75
C LYS A 259 18.05 -28.81 7.90
N ARG A 260 17.26 -29.71 8.52
CA ARG A 260 16.49 -30.71 7.79
C ARG A 260 15.49 -30.11 6.81
N LEU A 261 14.84 -29.00 7.18
CA LEU A 261 13.94 -28.28 6.26
C LEU A 261 14.69 -27.81 5.01
N VAL A 262 15.86 -27.20 5.17
CA VAL A 262 16.71 -26.77 4.04
C VAL A 262 17.11 -27.97 3.16
N GLU A 263 17.57 -29.07 3.77
CA GLU A 263 17.93 -30.30 3.04
C GLU A 263 16.75 -30.86 2.24
N GLN A 264 15.55 -30.90 2.82
CA GLN A 264 14.35 -31.39 2.12
C GLN A 264 13.91 -30.45 1.01
N ALA A 265 14.00 -29.13 1.23
CA ALA A 265 13.71 -28.14 0.17
C ALA A 265 14.66 -28.32 -1.03
N LEU A 266 15.96 -28.47 -0.79
CA LEU A 266 16.94 -28.72 -1.86
C LEU A 266 16.66 -30.03 -2.61
N LYS A 267 16.25 -31.10 -1.93
CA LYS A 267 15.87 -32.38 -2.56
C LYS A 267 14.60 -32.25 -3.41
N THR A 268 13.66 -31.42 -2.98
CA THR A 268 12.34 -31.29 -3.63
C THR A 268 12.37 -30.35 -4.82
N PHE A 269 13.08 -29.24 -4.73
CA PHE A 269 13.05 -28.17 -5.72
C PHE A 269 14.33 -28.08 -6.57
N GLY A 270 15.36 -28.82 -6.21
CA GLY A 270 16.68 -28.71 -6.79
C GLY A 270 17.47 -27.55 -6.20
N ALA A 271 18.80 -27.58 -6.34
CA ALA A 271 19.71 -26.52 -5.93
C ALA A 271 20.29 -25.81 -7.15
#